data_25b1e657d477ae61ab19ccbe61c7ec2d
#
_entry.id   25b1e657d477ae61ab19ccbe61c7ec2d
#
_cell.length_a   1.000
_cell.length_b   1.000
_cell.length_c   1.000
_cell.angle_alpha   90.00
_cell.angle_beta   90.00
_cell.angle_gamma   90.00
#
_symmetry.space_group_name_H-M   'P 1'
#
loop_
_entity.id
_entity.type
_entity.pdbx_description
1 polymer ?
#
loop_
_entity_poly.entity_id
_entity_poly.type
_entity_poly.pdbx_seq_one_letter_code
_entity_poly.pdbx_strand_id
1 'polypeptide(L)'
;MALISKSDIGEAIATIGEMDNRQRERLADEIHAHQPQLLASVLAQQTFGASLEQIEVLLNLLMVSHQSMKVSGHAWHVVTEEHQERCLARFAGRIRFLEGHANEQKATTVSDVVTTNSEQRLLAFVSDELRFHGLMLVDTDTKKFLVLAALGMVECIAEAGSLPA
;
A
#
# COMPACT_ATOMS: atom_id res chain seq x y z
N MET A 1 -12.33 -12.67 -2.67
CA MET A 1 -13.00 -12.18 -1.44
C MET A 1 -11.99 -11.45 -0.56
N ALA A 2 -12.34 -10.25 -0.10
CA ALA A 2 -11.45 -9.48 0.77
C ALA A 2 -11.31 -10.16 2.14
N LEU A 3 -10.07 -10.32 2.61
CA LEU A 3 -9.75 -10.85 3.93
C LEU A 3 -9.75 -9.75 5.00
N ILE A 4 -9.46 -8.50 4.58
CA ILE A 4 -9.47 -7.34 5.46
C ILE A 4 -10.80 -6.61 5.30
N SER A 5 -11.54 -6.52 6.40
CA SER A 5 -12.83 -5.83 6.44
C SER A 5 -12.67 -4.33 6.69
N LYS A 6 -13.73 -3.58 6.43
CA LYS A 6 -13.79 -2.15 6.78
C LYS A 6 -13.61 -1.93 8.29
N SER A 7 -14.13 -2.83 9.11
CA SER A 7 -13.98 -2.81 10.57
C SER A 7 -12.53 -3.01 10.99
N ASP A 8 -11.81 -3.93 10.34
CA ASP A 8 -10.39 -4.18 10.61
C ASP A 8 -9.55 -2.93 10.35
N ILE A 9 -9.82 -2.25 9.24
CA ILE A 9 -9.13 -1.01 8.89
C ILE A 9 -9.44 0.09 9.92
N GLY A 10 -10.70 0.25 10.28
CA GLY A 10 -11.13 1.22 11.29
C GLY A 10 -10.47 0.99 12.65
N GLU A 11 -10.40 -0.25 13.09
CA GLU A 11 -9.71 -0.64 14.32
C GLU A 11 -8.21 -0.36 14.24
N ALA A 12 -7.58 -0.68 13.11
CA ALA A 12 -6.17 -0.41 12.89
C ALA A 12 -5.85 1.09 12.93
N ILE A 13 -6.67 1.92 12.29
CA ILE A 13 -6.52 3.37 12.31
C ILE A 13 -6.60 3.90 13.74
N ALA A 14 -7.60 3.46 14.52
CA ALA A 14 -7.77 3.86 15.91
C ALA A 14 -6.57 3.45 16.77
N THR A 15 -6.12 2.21 16.64
CA THR A 15 -4.98 1.67 17.38
C THR A 15 -3.70 2.47 17.11
N ILE A 16 -3.41 2.75 15.85
CA ILE A 16 -2.20 3.50 15.47
C ILE A 16 -2.32 4.96 15.88
N GLY A 17 -3.50 5.55 15.80
CA GLY A 17 -3.75 6.91 16.24
C GLY A 17 -3.48 7.14 17.73
N GLU A 18 -3.61 6.11 18.55
CA GLU A 18 -3.35 6.15 20.01
C GLU A 18 -1.91 5.80 20.37
N MET A 19 -1.10 5.35 19.42
CA MET A 19 0.29 4.97 19.69
C MET A 19 1.19 6.17 19.94
N ASP A 20 2.05 6.07 20.95
CA ASP A 20 3.18 6.96 21.14
C ASP A 20 4.35 6.56 20.20
N ASN A 21 5.41 7.33 20.18
CA ASN A 21 6.56 7.07 19.32
C ASN A 21 7.22 5.71 19.61
N ARG A 22 7.30 5.32 20.86
CA ARG A 22 7.91 4.04 21.26
C ARG A 22 7.08 2.84 20.76
N GLN A 23 5.76 2.96 20.83
CA GLN A 23 4.86 1.93 20.31
C GLN A 23 4.95 1.85 18.77
N ARG A 24 5.07 2.97 18.08
CA ARG A 24 5.28 3.02 16.62
C ARG A 24 6.61 2.40 16.21
N GLU A 25 7.68 2.66 16.96
CA GLU A 25 8.98 2.01 16.74
C GLU A 25 8.89 0.49 16.88
N ARG A 26 8.19 -0.01 17.90
CA ARG A 26 7.97 -1.43 18.08
C ARG A 26 7.17 -2.05 16.93
N LEU A 27 6.17 -1.33 16.44
CA LEU A 27 5.39 -1.78 15.29
C LEU A 27 6.26 -1.82 14.03
N ALA A 28 7.14 -0.85 13.83
CA ALA A 28 8.10 -0.85 12.72
C ALA A 28 9.05 -2.04 12.81
N ASP A 29 9.56 -2.36 14.01
CA ASP A 29 10.39 -3.53 14.26
C ASP A 29 9.64 -4.83 13.96
N GLU A 30 8.37 -4.92 14.34
CA GLU A 30 7.50 -6.05 14.03
C GLU A 30 7.31 -6.21 12.52
N ILE A 31 7.06 -5.13 11.79
CA ILE A 31 6.94 -5.14 10.34
C ILE A 31 8.25 -5.60 9.70
N HIS A 32 9.38 -5.10 10.20
CA HIS A 32 10.70 -5.52 9.73
C HIS A 32 10.92 -7.04 9.93
N ALA A 33 10.45 -7.59 11.04
CA ALA A 33 10.56 -9.02 11.31
C ALA A 33 9.64 -9.88 10.44
N HIS A 34 8.41 -9.42 10.18
CA HIS A 34 7.38 -10.22 9.52
C HIS A 34 7.21 -9.91 8.03
N GLN A 35 7.40 -8.66 7.62
CA GLN A 35 7.21 -8.21 6.24
C GLN A 35 8.34 -7.24 5.84
N PRO A 36 9.60 -7.70 5.85
CA PRO A 36 10.75 -6.82 5.63
C PRO A 36 10.76 -6.15 4.25
N GLN A 37 10.24 -6.82 3.22
CA GLN A 37 10.23 -6.26 1.87
C GLN A 37 9.23 -5.11 1.72
N LEU A 38 8.09 -5.17 2.41
CA LEU A 38 7.13 -4.06 2.41
C LEU A 38 7.74 -2.80 3.06
N LEU A 39 8.44 -2.96 4.17
CA LEU A 39 9.14 -1.85 4.83
C LEU A 39 10.27 -1.32 3.96
N ALA A 40 11.07 -2.20 3.37
CA ALA A 40 12.17 -1.82 2.49
C ALA A 40 11.69 -0.99 1.29
N SER A 41 10.54 -1.33 0.70
CA SER A 41 9.99 -0.58 -0.44
C SER A 41 9.56 0.83 -0.06
N VAL A 42 9.06 1.03 1.15
CA VAL A 42 8.72 2.37 1.67
C VAL A 42 9.99 3.20 1.87
N LEU A 43 10.98 2.65 2.55
CA LEU A 43 12.22 3.35 2.84
C LEU A 43 13.05 3.64 1.58
N ALA A 44 12.96 2.79 0.56
CA ALA A 44 13.63 2.97 -0.72
C ALA A 44 13.15 4.24 -1.46
N GLN A 45 11.97 4.77 -1.15
CA GLN A 45 11.45 5.98 -1.78
C GLN A 45 12.31 7.22 -1.49
N GLN A 46 13.06 7.23 -0.42
CA GLN A 46 14.04 8.27 -0.12
C GLN A 46 15.09 8.37 -1.23
N THR A 47 15.53 7.23 -1.77
CA THR A 47 16.48 7.16 -2.88
C THR A 47 15.91 7.76 -4.18
N PHE A 48 14.58 7.76 -4.34
CA PHE A 48 13.88 8.34 -5.47
C PHE A 48 13.44 9.78 -5.24
N GLY A 49 13.97 10.43 -4.22
CA GLY A 49 13.74 11.85 -3.95
C GLY A 49 12.56 12.17 -3.04
N ALA A 50 11.96 11.18 -2.40
CA ALA A 50 10.86 11.41 -1.46
C ALA A 50 11.32 12.21 -0.24
N SER A 51 10.51 13.18 0.18
CA SER A 51 10.73 13.93 1.41
C SER A 51 10.41 13.06 2.64
N LEU A 52 10.88 13.49 3.81
CA LEU A 52 10.54 12.81 5.05
C LEU A 52 9.03 12.79 5.29
N GLU A 53 8.33 13.87 4.99
CA GLU A 53 6.87 13.93 5.10
C GLU A 53 6.18 12.89 4.20
N GLN A 54 6.66 12.73 2.97
CA GLN A 54 6.13 11.73 2.04
C GLN A 54 6.42 10.30 2.52
N ILE A 55 7.60 10.06 3.06
CA ILE A 55 7.95 8.76 3.67
C ILE A 55 7.04 8.48 4.88
N GLU A 56 6.77 9.47 5.71
CA GLU A 56 5.85 9.33 6.86
C GLU A 56 4.45 8.94 6.42
N VAL A 57 3.94 9.50 5.32
CA VAL A 57 2.64 9.11 4.76
C VAL A 57 2.65 7.64 4.38
N LEU A 58 3.64 7.19 3.63
CA LEU A 58 3.76 5.80 3.22
C LEU A 58 3.94 4.85 4.41
N LEU A 59 4.77 5.26 5.37
CA LEU A 59 4.99 4.46 6.58
C LEU A 59 3.71 4.29 7.39
N ASN A 60 2.91 5.34 7.51
CA ASN A 60 1.60 5.27 8.16
C ASN A 60 0.65 4.33 7.40
N LEU A 61 0.62 4.39 6.08
CA LEU A 61 -0.15 3.47 5.25
C LEU A 61 0.28 2.01 5.48
N LEU A 62 1.57 1.77 5.55
CA LEU A 62 2.11 0.43 5.84
C LEU A 62 1.73 -0.04 7.24
N MET A 63 1.84 0.81 8.24
CA MET A 63 1.46 0.49 9.62
C MET A 63 -0.02 0.14 9.75
N VAL A 64 -0.90 0.93 9.14
CA VAL A 64 -2.34 0.65 9.12
C VAL A 64 -2.63 -0.64 8.38
N SER A 65 -1.99 -0.87 7.25
CA SER A 65 -2.16 -2.10 6.46
C SER A 65 -1.71 -3.33 7.25
N HIS A 66 -0.54 -3.29 7.86
CA HIS A 66 -0.01 -4.39 8.67
C HIS A 66 -0.91 -4.67 9.89
N GLN A 67 -1.34 -3.63 10.60
CA GLN A 67 -2.25 -3.78 11.73
C GLN A 67 -3.60 -4.36 11.29
N SER A 68 -4.11 -3.95 10.13
CA SER A 68 -5.33 -4.52 9.55
C SER A 68 -5.18 -6.01 9.23
N MET A 69 -4.02 -6.41 8.73
CA MET A 69 -3.70 -7.83 8.50
C MET A 69 -3.74 -8.62 9.82
N LYS A 70 -3.17 -8.08 10.88
CA LYS A 70 -3.19 -8.71 12.22
C LYS A 70 -4.60 -8.84 12.76
N VAL A 71 -5.36 -7.76 12.73
CA VAL A 71 -6.75 -7.72 13.25
C VAL A 71 -7.66 -8.68 12.49
N SER A 72 -7.44 -8.86 11.19
CA SER A 72 -8.23 -9.77 10.36
C SER A 72 -8.17 -11.23 10.82
N GLY A 73 -7.11 -11.61 11.55
CA GLY A 73 -6.92 -12.97 12.08
C GLY A 73 -6.55 -14.01 11.02
N HIS A 74 -6.34 -13.62 9.77
CA HIS A 74 -5.90 -14.54 8.72
C HIS A 74 -4.39 -14.74 8.75
N ALA A 75 -3.96 -15.88 8.19
CA ALA A 75 -2.54 -16.14 7.97
C ALA A 75 -2.09 -15.42 6.70
N TRP A 76 -0.98 -14.69 6.81
CA TRP A 76 -0.41 -13.92 5.69
C TRP A 76 0.98 -14.44 5.38
N HIS A 77 1.21 -14.73 4.11
CA HIS A 77 2.54 -15.14 3.66
C HIS A 77 3.50 -13.92 3.65
N VAL A 78 4.77 -14.20 3.85
CA VAL A 78 5.80 -13.16 3.72
C VAL A 78 5.90 -12.74 2.26
N VAL A 79 5.82 -11.45 2.01
CA VAL A 79 6.03 -10.88 0.68
C VAL A 79 7.52 -10.95 0.37
N THR A 80 7.89 -11.69 -0.68
CA THR A 80 9.26 -11.82 -1.13
C THR A 80 9.63 -10.70 -2.10
N GLU A 81 10.91 -10.47 -2.30
CA GLU A 81 11.40 -9.51 -3.28
C GLU A 81 10.89 -9.84 -4.69
N GLU A 82 10.95 -11.10 -5.10
CA GLU A 82 10.43 -11.57 -6.39
C GLU A 82 8.93 -11.30 -6.54
N HIS A 83 8.15 -11.57 -5.50
CA HIS A 83 6.72 -11.30 -5.46
C HIS A 83 6.46 -9.79 -5.63
N GLN A 84 7.20 -8.96 -4.92
CA GLN A 84 7.09 -7.50 -4.99
C GLN A 84 7.44 -6.98 -6.39
N GLU A 85 8.50 -7.49 -6.99
CA GLU A 85 8.89 -7.11 -8.35
C GLU A 85 7.80 -7.43 -9.37
N ARG A 86 7.16 -8.59 -9.27
CA ARG A 86 6.03 -8.96 -10.13
C ARG A 86 4.85 -8.01 -9.96
N CYS A 87 4.52 -7.67 -8.73
CA CYS A 87 3.42 -6.73 -8.43
C CYS A 87 3.71 -5.34 -9.00
N LEU A 88 4.91 -4.84 -8.77
CA LEU A 88 5.34 -3.54 -9.29
C LEU A 88 5.35 -3.50 -10.82
N ALA A 89 5.80 -4.56 -11.48
CA ALA A 89 5.80 -4.66 -12.94
C ALA A 89 4.37 -4.59 -13.51
N ARG A 90 3.43 -5.27 -12.87
CA ARG A 90 2.00 -5.21 -13.26
C ARG A 90 1.43 -3.80 -13.10
N PHE A 91 1.72 -3.13 -11.98
CA PHE A 91 1.28 -1.76 -11.75
C PHE A 91 1.93 -0.77 -12.70
N ALA A 92 3.23 -0.88 -12.93
CA ALA A 92 3.95 -0.04 -13.87
C ALA A 92 3.36 -0.15 -15.28
N GLY A 93 3.02 -1.37 -15.72
CA GLY A 93 2.35 -1.59 -17.00
C GLY A 93 0.99 -0.91 -17.07
N ARG A 94 0.18 -0.99 -16.02
CA ARG A 94 -1.13 -0.33 -15.92
C ARG A 94 -1.00 1.20 -15.95
N ILE A 95 -0.03 1.76 -15.25
CA ILE A 95 0.20 3.21 -15.22
C ILE A 95 0.68 3.73 -16.58
N ARG A 96 1.58 3.01 -17.26
CA ARG A 96 1.99 3.36 -18.62
C ARG A 96 0.81 3.34 -19.59
N PHE A 97 -0.07 2.36 -19.46
CA PHE A 97 -1.30 2.27 -20.24
C PHE A 97 -2.19 3.50 -19.98
N LEU A 98 -2.35 3.91 -18.70
CA LEU A 98 -3.11 5.09 -18.30
C LEU A 98 -2.53 6.39 -18.85
N GLU A 99 -1.21 6.55 -18.90
CA GLU A 99 -0.55 7.74 -19.44
C GLU A 99 -0.87 7.98 -20.91
N GLY A 100 -1.20 6.93 -21.67
CA GLY A 100 -1.59 7.01 -23.08
C GLY A 100 -3.07 7.29 -23.34
N HIS A 101 -3.92 7.40 -22.30
CA HIS A 101 -5.37 7.53 -22.44
C HIS A 101 -5.90 8.91 -22.06
N ALA A 102 -7.09 9.26 -22.59
CA ALA A 102 -7.86 10.43 -22.18
C ALA A 102 -8.28 10.32 -20.70
N ASN A 103 -8.53 11.47 -20.04
CA ASN A 103 -8.84 11.52 -18.62
C ASN A 103 -10.05 10.62 -18.20
N GLU A 104 -11.08 10.53 -19.04
CA GLU A 104 -12.25 9.67 -18.79
C GLU A 104 -11.87 8.19 -18.80
N GLN A 105 -11.01 7.79 -19.73
CA GLN A 105 -10.50 6.42 -19.82
C GLN A 105 -9.57 6.09 -18.64
N LYS A 106 -8.77 7.08 -18.19
CA LYS A 106 -7.93 6.94 -16.99
C LYS A 106 -8.78 6.67 -15.75
N ALA A 107 -9.84 7.45 -15.55
CA ALA A 107 -10.75 7.29 -14.41
C ALA A 107 -11.43 5.91 -14.41
N THR A 108 -11.89 5.44 -15.58
CA THR A 108 -12.51 4.11 -15.74
C THR A 108 -11.50 2.99 -15.45
N THR A 109 -10.28 3.10 -15.94
CA THR A 109 -9.25 2.07 -15.71
C THR A 109 -8.81 2.02 -14.25
N VAL A 110 -8.70 3.17 -13.57
CA VAL A 110 -8.43 3.21 -12.13
C VAL A 110 -9.57 2.54 -11.35
N SER A 111 -10.81 2.82 -11.72
CA SER A 111 -11.97 2.16 -11.13
C SER A 111 -11.95 0.65 -11.34
N ASP A 112 -11.58 0.18 -12.54
CA ASP A 112 -11.46 -1.24 -12.86
C ASP A 112 -10.34 -1.91 -12.03
N VAL A 113 -9.21 -1.25 -11.84
CA VAL A 113 -8.11 -1.74 -10.99
C VAL A 113 -8.60 -1.92 -9.55
N VAL A 114 -9.32 -0.93 -9.01
CA VAL A 114 -9.88 -0.99 -7.64
C VAL A 114 -10.88 -2.14 -7.54
N THR A 115 -11.77 -2.32 -8.51
CA THR A 115 -12.80 -3.36 -8.46
C THR A 115 -12.27 -4.78 -8.67
N THR A 116 -11.14 -4.94 -9.35
CA THR A 116 -10.52 -6.26 -9.60
C THR A 116 -9.58 -6.72 -8.49
N ASN A 117 -9.13 -5.81 -7.62
CA ASN A 117 -8.28 -6.18 -6.49
C ASN A 117 -9.09 -6.91 -5.41
N SER A 118 -8.57 -8.03 -4.89
CA SER A 118 -9.26 -8.79 -3.84
C SER A 118 -9.35 -8.03 -2.51
N GLU A 119 -8.42 -7.12 -2.22
CA GLU A 119 -8.44 -6.27 -1.04
C GLU A 119 -8.94 -4.85 -1.36
N GLN A 120 -10.14 -4.77 -1.91
CA GLN A 120 -10.75 -3.51 -2.38
C GLN A 120 -10.85 -2.44 -1.30
N ARG A 121 -11.16 -2.84 -0.07
CA ARG A 121 -11.35 -1.89 1.04
C ARG A 121 -10.02 -1.28 1.47
N LEU A 122 -8.98 -2.09 1.54
CA LEU A 122 -7.63 -1.60 1.83
C LEU A 122 -7.13 -0.68 0.71
N LEU A 123 -7.36 -1.07 -0.53
CA LEU A 123 -6.99 -0.26 -1.70
C LEU A 123 -7.72 1.09 -1.71
N ALA A 124 -9.01 1.10 -1.38
CA ALA A 124 -9.79 2.33 -1.27
C ALA A 124 -9.24 3.24 -0.17
N PHE A 125 -8.94 2.70 1.00
CA PHE A 125 -8.32 3.44 2.10
C PHE A 125 -6.99 4.07 1.67
N VAL A 126 -6.09 3.28 1.09
CA VAL A 126 -4.77 3.77 0.64
C VAL A 126 -4.92 4.85 -0.44
N SER A 127 -5.81 4.65 -1.40
CA SER A 127 -6.07 5.62 -2.46
C SER A 127 -6.62 6.94 -1.91
N ASP A 128 -7.53 6.89 -0.94
CA ASP A 128 -8.12 8.07 -0.30
C ASP A 128 -7.07 8.85 0.50
N GLU A 129 -6.19 8.15 1.22
CA GLU A 129 -5.09 8.77 1.96
C GLU A 129 -4.08 9.45 1.01
N LEU A 130 -3.71 8.78 -0.08
CA LEU A 130 -2.84 9.37 -1.10
C LEU A 130 -3.46 10.63 -1.70
N ARG A 131 -4.75 10.60 -1.97
CA ARG A 131 -5.50 11.75 -2.50
C ARG A 131 -5.54 12.88 -1.47
N PHE A 132 -5.83 12.57 -0.23
CA PHE A 132 -5.85 13.54 0.87
C PHE A 132 -4.52 14.28 1.03
N HIS A 133 -3.40 13.58 0.86
CA HIS A 133 -2.05 14.17 0.94
C HIS A 133 -1.55 14.74 -0.39
N GLY A 134 -2.39 14.82 -1.42
CA GLY A 134 -2.04 15.39 -2.72
C GLY A 134 -1.08 14.55 -3.57
N LEU A 135 -0.88 13.28 -3.22
CA LEU A 135 0.07 12.39 -3.91
C LEU A 135 -0.52 11.74 -5.17
N MET A 136 -1.86 11.71 -5.30
CA MET A 136 -2.52 11.17 -6.50
C MET A 136 -2.42 12.10 -7.71
N LEU A 137 -2.09 13.37 -7.52
CA LEU A 137 -1.74 14.27 -8.60
C LEU A 137 -0.26 14.03 -8.98
N VAL A 138 -0.05 13.11 -9.90
CA VAL A 138 1.29 12.63 -10.29
C VAL A 138 1.90 13.61 -11.28
N ASP A 139 2.54 14.66 -10.77
CA ASP A 139 3.19 15.73 -11.53
C ASP A 139 4.74 15.62 -11.51
N THR A 140 5.29 14.68 -10.74
CA THR A 140 6.72 14.41 -10.65
C THR A 140 6.99 12.90 -10.68
N ASP A 141 8.21 12.50 -11.05
CA ASP A 141 8.65 11.11 -11.01
C ASP A 141 8.65 10.58 -9.56
N THR A 142 9.03 11.42 -8.60
CA THR A 142 8.99 11.05 -7.18
C THR A 142 7.59 10.64 -6.74
N LYS A 143 6.57 11.43 -7.07
CA LYS A 143 5.16 11.10 -6.75
C LYS A 143 4.69 9.84 -7.49
N LYS A 144 5.12 9.64 -8.72
CA LYS A 144 4.84 8.43 -9.49
C LYS A 144 5.35 7.17 -8.75
N PHE A 145 6.59 7.18 -8.28
CA PHE A 145 7.16 6.08 -7.53
C PHE A 145 6.48 5.87 -6.18
N LEU A 146 6.10 6.97 -5.50
CA LEU A 146 5.35 6.88 -4.24
C LEU A 146 3.99 6.20 -4.43
N VAL A 147 3.24 6.59 -5.45
CA VAL A 147 1.95 5.97 -5.76
C VAL A 147 2.11 4.50 -6.14
N LEU A 148 3.12 4.19 -6.96
CA LEU A 148 3.45 2.80 -7.32
C LEU A 148 3.78 1.96 -6.08
N ALA A 149 4.58 2.49 -5.17
CA ALA A 149 4.94 1.80 -3.92
C ALA A 149 3.70 1.54 -3.06
N ALA A 150 2.85 2.54 -2.88
CA ALA A 150 1.65 2.42 -2.04
C ALA A 150 0.61 1.44 -2.61
N LEU A 151 0.27 1.57 -3.88
CA LEU A 151 -0.70 0.68 -4.54
C LEU A 151 -0.12 -0.72 -4.75
N GLY A 152 1.16 -0.82 -5.07
CA GLY A 152 1.89 -2.08 -5.17
C GLY A 152 1.92 -2.85 -3.85
N MET A 153 2.04 -2.14 -2.74
CA MET A 153 1.96 -2.73 -1.40
C MET A 153 0.62 -3.44 -1.18
N VAL A 154 -0.48 -2.81 -1.53
CA VAL A 154 -1.82 -3.42 -1.39
C VAL A 154 -1.96 -4.65 -2.29
N GLU A 155 -1.45 -4.60 -3.51
CA GLU A 155 -1.43 -5.75 -4.41
C GLU A 155 -0.64 -6.93 -3.83
N CYS A 156 0.54 -6.65 -3.26
CA CYS A 156 1.37 -7.66 -2.60
C CYS A 156 0.66 -8.29 -1.40
N ILE A 157 -0.03 -7.47 -0.60
CA ILE A 157 -0.83 -7.95 0.54
C ILE A 157 -1.97 -8.84 0.05
N ALA A 158 -2.71 -8.39 -0.97
CA ALA A 158 -3.81 -9.16 -1.53
C ALA A 158 -3.35 -10.55 -2.02
N GLU A 159 -2.24 -10.61 -2.73
CA GLU A 159 -1.67 -11.85 -3.22
C GLU A 159 -1.15 -12.74 -2.06
N ALA A 160 -0.51 -12.15 -1.07
CA ALA A 160 -0.03 -12.87 0.12
C ALA A 160 -1.16 -13.54 0.92
N GLY A 161 -2.33 -12.94 0.94
CA GLY A 161 -3.51 -13.51 1.59
C GLY A 161 -4.24 -14.57 0.76
N SER A 162 -4.06 -14.58 -0.55
CA SER A 162 -4.73 -15.51 -1.47
C SER A 162 -3.97 -16.81 -1.70
N LEU A 163 -2.70 -16.88 -1.32
CA LEU A 163 -1.89 -18.09 -1.48
C LEU A 163 -2.39 -19.18 -0.50
N PRO A 164 -2.42 -20.46 -0.94
CA PRO A 164 -2.77 -21.56 -0.05
C PRO A 164 -1.76 -21.68 1.09
N ALA A 165 -2.25 -22.07 2.24
CA ALA A 165 -1.42 -22.26 3.42
C ALA A 165 -0.38 -23.38 3.23
#